data_e523b3feb7eba34309dd87a690f9b2f7
#
_entry.id   e523b3feb7eba34309dd87a690f9b2f7
#
_cell.length_a   1.000
_cell.length_b   1.000
_cell.length_c   1.000
_cell.angle_alpha   90.00
_cell.angle_beta   90.00
_cell.angle_gamma   90.00
#
_symmetry.space_group_name_H-M   'P 1'
#
loop_
_entity.id
_entity.type
_entity.pdbx_description
1 polymer ?
#
loop_
_entity_poly.entity_id
_entity_poly.type
_entity_poly.pdbx_seq_one_letter_code
_entity_poly.pdbx_strand_id
1 'polypeptide(L)'
;MYYFFMKTIVITGMMGAGKTTVANLLSKKLNLKFIDIDTLIEQIENMSISEIFATNGEEYFRKLEHQIILDSFNNENCVISLGGGAFENSETRIFLLKNSTVIFLKTSPKIIFERIKTNTLRPLLKNNMTVEKIVEILVRREKNYSTAPIAITTDNKLPNDIVEEIIGVLE
;
A
#
# COMPACT_ATOMS: atom_id res chain seq x y z
N MET A 1 -3.08 31.49 0.56
CA MET A 1 -2.14 30.45 0.98
C MET A 1 -2.85 29.60 2.02
N TYR A 2 -3.63 28.63 1.57
CA TYR A 2 -4.40 27.74 2.44
C TYR A 2 -3.48 26.58 2.86
N TYR A 3 -2.93 26.64 4.08
CA TYR A 3 -2.40 25.46 4.73
C TYR A 3 -3.61 24.55 5.07
N PHE A 4 -4.01 23.72 4.13
CA PHE A 4 -4.73 22.52 4.48
C PHE A 4 -3.84 21.75 5.47
N PHE A 5 -4.35 21.46 6.65
CA PHE A 5 -3.72 20.53 7.58
C PHE A 5 -3.51 19.22 6.80
N MET A 6 -2.30 19.06 6.27
CA MET A 6 -1.99 17.86 5.48
C MET A 6 -2.04 16.67 6.44
N LYS A 7 -3.12 15.93 6.38
CA LYS A 7 -3.22 14.64 7.08
C LYS A 7 -2.20 13.69 6.49
N THR A 8 -1.76 12.71 7.29
CA THR A 8 -1.02 11.57 6.76
C THR A 8 -1.73 10.99 5.53
N ILE A 9 -0.98 10.74 4.47
CA ILE A 9 -1.49 10.15 3.23
C ILE A 9 -1.12 8.67 3.23
N VAL A 10 -2.11 7.82 2.98
CA VAL A 10 -1.93 6.36 2.97
C VAL A 10 -2.24 5.81 1.57
N ILE A 11 -1.28 5.11 1.00
CA ILE A 11 -1.42 4.46 -0.31
C ILE A 11 -1.72 2.98 -0.10
N THR A 12 -2.89 2.54 -0.56
CA THR A 12 -3.31 1.13 -0.53
C THR A 12 -3.54 0.58 -1.93
N GLY A 13 -3.65 -0.73 -2.05
CA GLY A 13 -3.87 -1.43 -3.30
C GLY A 13 -3.20 -2.80 -3.35
N MET A 14 -3.46 -3.55 -4.41
CA MET A 14 -2.92 -4.89 -4.61
C MET A 14 -1.38 -4.88 -4.71
N MET A 15 -0.73 -6.01 -4.40
CA MET A 15 0.68 -6.20 -4.74
C MET A 15 0.91 -5.95 -6.25
N GLY A 16 2.01 -5.30 -6.59
CA GLY A 16 2.28 -4.93 -7.99
C GLY A 16 1.55 -3.67 -8.49
N ALA A 17 0.71 -3.04 -7.68
CA ALA A 17 0.03 -1.79 -8.04
C ALA A 17 0.95 -0.56 -8.10
N GLY A 18 2.18 -0.65 -7.55
CA GLY A 18 3.15 0.45 -7.57
C GLY A 18 3.12 1.34 -6.32
N LYS A 19 2.51 0.89 -5.23
CA LYS A 19 2.34 1.66 -3.98
C LYS A 19 3.63 2.29 -3.47
N THR A 20 4.67 1.49 -3.26
CA THR A 20 5.98 1.93 -2.74
C THR A 20 6.60 3.02 -3.62
N THR A 21 6.57 2.82 -4.94
CA THR A 21 7.12 3.79 -5.91
C THR A 21 6.35 5.09 -5.88
N VAL A 22 5.02 5.04 -5.97
CA VAL A 22 4.16 6.22 -5.97
C VAL A 22 4.24 6.96 -4.63
N ALA A 23 4.20 6.25 -3.50
CA ALA A 23 4.29 6.85 -2.17
C ALA A 23 5.64 7.55 -1.95
N ASN A 24 6.75 6.95 -2.38
CA ASN A 24 8.08 7.57 -2.28
C ASN A 24 8.19 8.83 -3.16
N LEU A 25 7.70 8.80 -4.39
CA LEU A 25 7.69 9.98 -5.26
C LEU A 25 6.79 11.10 -4.71
N LEU A 26 5.60 10.73 -4.23
CA LEU A 26 4.65 11.66 -3.63
C LEU A 26 5.24 12.33 -2.38
N SER A 27 5.88 11.55 -1.50
CA SER A 27 6.51 12.08 -0.29
C SER A 27 7.59 13.12 -0.60
N LYS A 28 8.43 12.86 -1.59
CA LYS A 28 9.46 13.81 -2.06
C LYS A 28 8.84 15.09 -2.60
N LYS A 29 7.78 14.96 -3.40
CA LYS A 29 7.10 16.12 -4.01
C LYS A 29 6.39 17.00 -2.98
N LEU A 30 5.84 16.38 -1.94
CA LEU A 30 5.17 17.09 -0.84
C LEU A 30 6.11 17.47 0.31
N ASN A 31 7.39 17.12 0.23
CA ASN A 31 8.39 17.27 1.30
C ASN A 31 7.93 16.65 2.63
N LEU A 32 7.37 15.43 2.55
CA LEU A 32 6.91 14.64 3.69
C LEU A 32 7.82 13.43 3.91
N LYS A 33 7.81 12.89 5.13
CA LYS A 33 8.46 11.61 5.45
C LYS A 33 7.78 10.48 4.68
N PHE A 34 8.57 9.54 4.17
CA PHE A 34 8.09 8.30 3.54
C PHE A 34 8.24 7.13 4.50
N ILE A 35 7.20 6.31 4.60
CA ILE A 35 7.18 5.07 5.38
C ILE A 35 6.62 3.95 4.50
N ASP A 36 7.41 2.89 4.28
CA ASP A 36 6.94 1.64 3.70
C ASP A 36 6.77 0.62 4.82
N ILE A 37 5.53 0.18 5.05
CA ILE A 37 5.20 -0.70 6.18
C ILE A 37 5.89 -2.07 6.04
N ASP A 38 5.91 -2.65 4.85
CA ASP A 38 6.58 -3.94 4.63
C ASP A 38 8.08 -3.84 4.98
N THR A 39 8.75 -2.80 4.48
CA THR A 39 10.17 -2.55 4.77
C THR A 39 10.41 -2.30 6.27
N LEU A 40 9.54 -1.54 6.91
CA LEU A 40 9.67 -1.24 8.35
C LEU A 40 9.51 -2.49 9.21
N ILE A 41 8.57 -3.38 8.86
CA ILE A 41 8.41 -4.69 9.52
C ILE A 41 9.68 -5.53 9.40
N GLU A 42 10.25 -5.65 8.18
CA GLU A 42 11.48 -6.42 7.96
C GLU A 42 12.66 -5.87 8.76
N GLN A 43 12.76 -4.55 8.89
CA GLN A 43 13.80 -3.91 9.70
C GLN A 43 13.65 -4.17 11.20
N ILE A 44 12.41 -4.10 11.73
CA ILE A 44 12.13 -4.34 13.15
C ILE A 44 12.38 -5.80 13.52
N GLU A 45 11.90 -6.73 12.70
CA GLU A 45 12.02 -8.16 12.95
C GLU A 45 13.41 -8.71 12.57
N ASN A 46 14.20 -7.94 11.81
CA ASN A 46 15.46 -8.39 11.21
C ASN A 46 15.29 -9.71 10.42
N MET A 47 14.15 -9.86 9.78
CA MET A 47 13.74 -11.01 8.97
C MET A 47 12.94 -10.53 7.76
N SER A 48 13.01 -11.27 6.65
CA SER A 48 12.10 -11.03 5.53
C SER A 48 10.65 -11.39 5.89
N ILE A 49 9.69 -10.77 5.24
CA ILE A 49 8.26 -11.10 5.42
C ILE A 49 8.02 -12.59 5.21
N SER A 50 8.68 -13.21 4.23
CA SER A 50 8.56 -14.64 3.97
C SER A 50 9.04 -15.49 5.14
N GLU A 51 10.14 -15.12 5.80
CA GLU A 51 10.65 -15.78 7.00
C GLU A 51 9.72 -15.60 8.19
N ILE A 52 9.17 -14.38 8.37
CA ILE A 52 8.18 -14.12 9.43
C ILE A 52 6.95 -15.02 9.25
N PHE A 53 6.42 -15.13 8.03
CA PHE A 53 5.30 -16.05 7.75
C PHE A 53 5.64 -17.52 8.02
N ALA A 54 6.84 -17.95 7.64
CA ALA A 54 7.28 -19.33 7.84
C ALA A 54 7.50 -19.67 9.32
N THR A 55 8.01 -18.71 10.10
CA THR A 55 8.42 -18.95 11.51
C THR A 55 7.28 -18.67 12.48
N ASN A 56 6.55 -17.56 12.29
CA ASN A 56 5.57 -17.04 13.25
C ASN A 56 4.12 -17.15 12.76
N GLY A 57 3.92 -17.34 11.45
CA GLY A 57 2.61 -17.48 10.82
C GLY A 57 1.95 -16.13 10.48
N GLU A 58 0.83 -16.24 9.73
CA GLU A 58 0.12 -15.05 9.22
C GLU A 58 -0.52 -14.24 10.35
N GLU A 59 -1.06 -14.88 11.39
CA GLU A 59 -1.72 -14.17 12.50
C GLU A 59 -0.76 -13.24 13.24
N TYR A 60 0.45 -13.71 13.52
CA TYR A 60 1.51 -12.91 14.11
C TYR A 60 1.83 -11.69 13.23
N PHE A 61 2.09 -11.95 11.93
CA PHE A 61 2.39 -10.90 10.98
C PHE A 61 1.30 -9.83 10.94
N ARG A 62 0.02 -10.22 10.91
CA ARG A 62 -1.10 -9.26 10.86
C ARG A 62 -1.24 -8.42 12.13
N LYS A 63 -0.98 -8.99 13.30
CA LYS A 63 -0.94 -8.22 14.56
C LYS A 63 0.20 -7.21 14.57
N LEU A 64 1.37 -7.64 14.13
CA LEU A 64 2.55 -6.79 14.03
C LEU A 64 2.34 -5.67 13.01
N GLU A 65 1.84 -5.99 11.81
CA GLU A 65 1.51 -5.02 10.76
C GLU A 65 0.53 -3.95 11.27
N HIS A 66 -0.52 -4.37 11.97
CA HIS A 66 -1.48 -3.45 12.57
C HIS A 66 -0.82 -2.51 13.58
N GLN A 67 -0.04 -3.04 14.53
CA GLN A 67 0.65 -2.24 15.54
C GLN A 67 1.62 -1.24 14.93
N ILE A 68 2.43 -1.67 13.96
CA ILE A 68 3.39 -0.80 13.27
C ILE A 68 2.68 0.32 12.50
N ILE A 69 1.52 0.03 11.89
CA ILE A 69 0.71 1.06 11.24
C ILE A 69 0.25 2.09 12.27
N LEU A 70 -0.28 1.69 13.43
CA LEU A 70 -0.70 2.62 14.47
C LEU A 70 0.47 3.49 14.96
N ASP A 71 1.63 2.87 15.20
CA ASP A 71 2.83 3.57 15.68
C ASP A 71 3.40 4.55 14.66
N SER A 72 3.14 4.31 13.35
CA SER A 72 3.57 5.20 12.27
C SER A 72 2.83 6.56 12.25
N PHE A 73 1.76 6.71 13.04
CA PHE A 73 1.01 7.96 13.17
C PHE A 73 1.50 8.87 14.32
N ASN A 74 2.61 8.51 14.97
CA ASN A 74 3.15 9.28 16.09
C ASN A 74 3.87 10.57 15.62
N ASN A 75 3.13 11.67 15.57
CA ASN A 75 3.57 13.08 15.59
C ASN A 75 3.94 13.81 14.28
N GLU A 76 4.09 13.17 13.14
CA GLU A 76 4.41 13.86 11.89
C GLU A 76 3.54 13.37 10.73
N ASN A 77 3.06 14.30 9.92
CA ASN A 77 2.41 13.93 8.66
C ASN A 77 3.41 13.25 7.73
N CYS A 78 3.02 12.12 7.17
CA CYS A 78 3.86 11.31 6.31
C CYS A 78 3.08 10.71 5.15
N VAL A 79 3.78 10.12 4.20
CA VAL A 79 3.20 9.28 3.16
C VAL A 79 3.54 7.83 3.49
N ILE A 80 2.50 7.02 3.69
CA ILE A 80 2.62 5.60 4.07
C ILE A 80 2.26 4.72 2.89
N SER A 81 3.11 3.77 2.54
CA SER A 81 2.81 2.65 1.64
C SER A 81 2.43 1.43 2.46
N LEU A 82 1.21 0.91 2.26
CA LEU A 82 0.73 -0.29 2.96
C LEU A 82 1.19 -1.59 2.27
N GLY A 83 1.34 -2.64 3.07
CA GLY A 83 1.35 -4.01 2.57
C GLY A 83 0.06 -4.36 1.82
N GLY A 84 0.15 -5.27 0.84
CA GLY A 84 -1.00 -5.58 -0.04
C GLY A 84 -2.23 -6.16 0.65
N GLY A 85 -2.11 -6.63 1.90
CA GLY A 85 -3.21 -7.19 2.69
C GLY A 85 -3.62 -6.36 3.91
N ALA A 86 -2.89 -5.31 4.25
CA ALA A 86 -3.12 -4.53 5.48
C ALA A 86 -4.53 -3.92 5.54
N PHE A 87 -5.07 -3.50 4.40
CA PHE A 87 -6.40 -2.87 4.31
C PHE A 87 -7.57 -3.86 4.46
N GLU A 88 -7.28 -5.18 4.51
CA GLU A 88 -8.27 -6.23 4.78
C GLU A 88 -8.64 -6.31 6.27
N ASN A 89 -7.72 -5.97 7.17
CA ASN A 89 -8.00 -5.87 8.59
C ASN A 89 -8.98 -4.72 8.86
N SER A 90 -10.12 -5.02 9.47
CA SER A 90 -11.19 -4.03 9.69
C SER A 90 -10.79 -2.93 10.67
N GLU A 91 -10.04 -3.26 11.72
CA GLU A 91 -9.58 -2.28 12.72
C GLU A 91 -8.58 -1.31 12.10
N THR A 92 -7.60 -1.85 11.36
CA THR A 92 -6.63 -1.06 10.60
C THR A 92 -7.35 -0.13 9.61
N ARG A 93 -8.29 -0.67 8.84
CA ARG A 93 -9.04 0.10 7.83
C ARG A 93 -9.84 1.24 8.45
N ILE A 94 -10.59 0.97 9.53
CA ILE A 94 -11.37 2.00 10.24
C ILE A 94 -10.45 3.09 10.79
N PHE A 95 -9.34 2.71 11.41
CA PHE A 95 -8.35 3.64 11.92
C PHE A 95 -7.80 4.55 10.81
N LEU A 96 -7.37 3.97 9.69
CA LEU A 96 -6.79 4.70 8.56
C LEU A 96 -7.79 5.67 7.93
N LEU A 97 -9.03 5.23 7.69
CA LEU A 97 -10.09 6.07 7.11
C LEU A 97 -10.43 7.26 8.01
N LYS A 98 -10.31 7.11 9.32
CA LYS A 98 -10.58 8.20 10.28
C LYS A 98 -9.41 9.19 10.39
N ASN A 99 -8.17 8.73 10.33
CA ASN A 99 -6.99 9.50 10.73
C ASN A 99 -6.10 9.93 9.55
N SER A 100 -6.39 9.52 8.33
CA SER A 100 -5.58 9.81 7.16
C SER A 100 -6.40 10.06 5.90
N THR A 101 -5.74 10.51 4.84
CA THR A 101 -6.29 10.49 3.49
C THR A 101 -5.86 9.20 2.80
N VAL A 102 -6.78 8.27 2.63
CA VAL A 102 -6.50 6.96 2.01
C VAL A 102 -6.71 7.05 0.51
N ILE A 103 -5.70 6.63 -0.25
CA ILE A 103 -5.70 6.58 -1.71
C ILE A 103 -5.54 5.13 -2.16
N PHE A 104 -6.51 4.64 -2.91
CA PHE A 104 -6.47 3.32 -3.52
C PHE A 104 -5.86 3.39 -4.93
N LEU A 105 -4.75 2.71 -5.15
CA LEU A 105 -4.20 2.51 -6.50
C LEU A 105 -4.89 1.32 -7.17
N LYS A 106 -5.81 1.64 -8.07
CA LYS A 106 -6.56 0.67 -8.85
C LYS A 106 -5.75 0.26 -10.08
N THR A 107 -5.40 -1.01 -10.15
CA THR A 107 -4.61 -1.59 -11.24
C THR A 107 -5.30 -2.83 -11.77
N SER A 108 -5.37 -2.99 -13.09
CA SER A 108 -5.98 -4.17 -13.71
C SER A 108 -5.19 -5.45 -13.42
N PRO A 109 -5.86 -6.61 -13.35
CA PRO A 109 -5.21 -7.90 -13.07
C PRO A 109 -4.07 -8.22 -14.04
N LYS A 110 -4.24 -7.90 -15.30
CA LYS A 110 -3.22 -8.12 -16.34
C LYS A 110 -1.93 -7.33 -16.07
N ILE A 111 -2.07 -6.05 -15.74
CA ILE A 111 -0.93 -5.17 -15.43
C ILE A 111 -0.24 -5.63 -14.12
N ILE A 112 -1.01 -6.01 -13.11
CA ILE A 112 -0.47 -6.60 -11.87
C ILE A 112 0.36 -7.84 -12.19
N PHE A 113 -0.19 -8.75 -12.99
CA PHE A 113 0.49 -9.99 -13.37
C PHE A 113 1.82 -9.72 -14.07
N GLU A 114 1.84 -8.83 -15.08
CA GLU A 114 3.06 -8.47 -15.80
C GLU A 114 4.12 -7.87 -14.86
N ARG A 115 3.72 -6.99 -13.94
CA ARG A 115 4.64 -6.37 -12.98
C ARG A 115 5.19 -7.38 -11.97
N ILE A 116 4.38 -8.33 -11.48
CA ILE A 116 4.82 -9.38 -10.56
C ILE A 116 5.76 -10.35 -11.27
N LYS A 117 5.45 -10.74 -12.50
CA LYS A 117 6.25 -11.68 -13.29
C LYS A 117 7.68 -11.16 -13.54
N THR A 118 7.83 -9.87 -13.74
CA THR A 118 9.13 -9.22 -13.99
C THR A 118 9.91 -8.90 -12.71
N ASN A 119 9.23 -8.91 -11.54
CA ASN A 119 9.86 -8.56 -10.27
C ASN A 119 10.67 -9.74 -9.71
N THR A 120 12.00 -9.61 -9.70
CA THR A 120 12.93 -10.62 -9.19
C THR A 120 13.01 -10.68 -7.66
N LEU A 121 12.52 -9.64 -6.96
CA LEU A 121 12.63 -9.49 -5.50
C LEU A 121 11.63 -10.35 -4.69
N ARG A 122 10.65 -10.97 -5.36
CA ARG A 122 9.65 -11.83 -4.70
C ARG A 122 9.50 -13.18 -5.42
N PRO A 123 10.52 -14.05 -5.39
CA PRO A 123 10.53 -15.30 -6.16
C PRO A 123 9.42 -16.28 -5.78
N LEU A 124 8.95 -16.27 -4.52
CA LEU A 124 7.87 -17.16 -4.04
C LEU A 124 6.49 -16.83 -4.65
N LEU A 125 6.29 -15.62 -5.16
CA LEU A 125 5.04 -15.24 -5.84
C LEU A 125 5.02 -15.63 -7.32
N LYS A 126 6.20 -15.84 -7.94
CA LYS A 126 6.30 -16.14 -9.38
C LYS A 126 5.65 -17.47 -9.77
N ASN A 127 5.77 -18.50 -8.94
CA ASN A 127 5.43 -19.88 -9.34
C ASN A 127 3.94 -20.23 -9.20
N ASN A 128 3.16 -19.42 -8.46
CA ASN A 128 1.77 -19.75 -8.13
C ASN A 128 0.76 -18.62 -8.44
N MET A 129 1.19 -17.50 -9.03
CA MET A 129 0.31 -16.37 -9.32
C MET A 129 -0.09 -16.38 -10.79
N THR A 130 -1.38 -16.51 -11.05
CA THR A 130 -2.00 -16.40 -12.38
C THR A 130 -2.91 -15.17 -12.43
N VAL A 131 -3.31 -14.76 -13.64
CA VAL A 131 -4.27 -13.64 -13.80
C VAL A 131 -5.58 -13.96 -13.09
N GLU A 132 -6.07 -15.21 -13.20
CA GLU A 132 -7.31 -15.67 -12.57
C GLU A 132 -7.23 -15.56 -11.05
N LYS A 133 -6.11 -15.96 -10.46
CA LYS A 133 -5.91 -15.84 -9.01
C LYS A 133 -5.83 -14.39 -8.54
N ILE A 134 -5.25 -13.51 -9.35
CA ILE A 134 -5.26 -12.06 -9.08
C ILE A 134 -6.69 -11.52 -9.12
N VAL A 135 -7.49 -11.93 -10.12
CA VAL A 135 -8.91 -11.57 -10.22
C VAL A 135 -9.68 -12.00 -8.97
N GLU A 136 -9.54 -13.26 -8.54
CA GLU A 136 -10.19 -13.77 -7.32
C GLU A 136 -9.84 -12.93 -6.09
N ILE A 137 -8.57 -12.60 -5.91
CA ILE A 137 -8.13 -11.77 -4.79
C ILE A 137 -8.72 -10.36 -4.89
N LEU A 138 -8.69 -9.75 -6.07
CA LEU A 138 -9.25 -8.40 -6.28
C LEU A 138 -10.75 -8.36 -6.02
N VAL A 139 -11.52 -9.31 -6.55
CA VAL A 139 -12.97 -9.40 -6.31
C VAL A 139 -13.27 -9.49 -4.82
N ARG A 140 -12.53 -10.33 -4.08
CA ARG A 140 -12.70 -10.47 -2.63
C ARG A 140 -12.38 -9.19 -1.87
N ARG A 141 -11.38 -8.42 -2.33
CA ARG A 141 -10.90 -7.19 -1.67
C ARG A 141 -11.59 -5.91 -2.15
N GLU A 142 -12.33 -5.96 -3.25
CA GLU A 142 -12.94 -4.78 -3.86
C GLU A 142 -13.85 -4.03 -2.89
N LYS A 143 -14.64 -4.76 -2.09
CA LYS A 143 -15.49 -4.16 -1.06
C LYS A 143 -14.70 -3.28 -0.07
N ASN A 144 -13.51 -3.72 0.31
CA ASN A 144 -12.67 -2.99 1.25
C ASN A 144 -11.96 -1.82 0.55
N TYR A 145 -11.36 -2.06 -0.62
CA TYR A 145 -10.68 -1.00 -1.38
C TYR A 145 -11.62 0.14 -1.78
N SER A 146 -12.88 -0.16 -2.13
CA SER A 146 -13.88 0.85 -2.51
C SER A 146 -14.32 1.76 -1.35
N THR A 147 -13.92 1.48 -0.11
CA THR A 147 -14.12 2.39 1.02
C THR A 147 -13.11 3.55 1.04
N ALA A 148 -12.01 3.44 0.29
CA ALA A 148 -11.06 4.54 0.16
C ALA A 148 -11.70 5.74 -0.54
N PRO A 149 -11.58 6.98 0.01
CA PRO A 149 -12.23 8.15 -0.54
C PRO A 149 -11.69 8.57 -1.91
N ILE A 150 -10.45 8.18 -2.22
CA ILE A 150 -9.78 8.50 -3.49
C ILE A 150 -9.33 7.20 -4.13
N ALA A 151 -9.66 7.02 -5.41
CA ALA A 151 -9.19 5.89 -6.22
C ALA A 151 -8.53 6.42 -7.50
N ILE A 152 -7.28 6.01 -7.72
CA ILE A 152 -6.49 6.41 -8.89
C ILE A 152 -6.19 5.18 -9.74
N THR A 153 -6.59 5.19 -11.00
CA THR A 153 -6.26 4.12 -11.96
C THR A 153 -4.81 4.28 -12.42
N THR A 154 -4.04 3.19 -12.34
CA THR A 154 -2.60 3.21 -12.65
C THR A 154 -2.24 2.63 -14.01
N ASP A 155 -3.22 2.03 -14.72
CA ASP A 155 -3.01 1.40 -16.01
C ASP A 155 -2.53 2.41 -17.03
N ASN A 156 -1.47 2.04 -17.78
CA ASN A 156 -0.86 2.86 -18.84
C ASN A 156 -0.35 4.25 -18.36
N LYS A 157 -0.11 4.45 -17.07
CA LYS A 157 0.44 5.69 -16.52
C LYS A 157 1.84 5.46 -15.97
N LEU A 158 2.70 6.45 -16.13
CA LEU A 158 3.99 6.50 -15.43
C LEU A 158 3.77 6.87 -13.96
N PRO A 159 4.67 6.46 -13.05
CA PRO A 159 4.54 6.80 -11.64
C PRO A 159 4.42 8.32 -11.36
N ASN A 160 5.11 9.15 -12.13
CA ASN A 160 5.02 10.61 -11.98
C ASN A 160 3.63 11.14 -12.38
N ASP A 161 3.01 10.59 -13.43
CA ASP A 161 1.67 11.01 -13.85
C ASP A 161 0.63 10.69 -12.76
N ILE A 162 0.79 9.52 -12.10
CA ILE A 162 -0.05 9.12 -10.97
C ILE A 162 0.12 10.09 -9.79
N VAL A 163 1.36 10.52 -9.51
CA VAL A 163 1.64 11.49 -8.44
C VAL A 163 1.01 12.84 -8.74
N GLU A 164 1.10 13.35 -9.97
CA GLU A 164 0.45 14.61 -10.37
C GLU A 164 -1.08 14.52 -10.23
N GLU A 165 -1.68 13.41 -10.65
CA GLU A 165 -3.12 13.17 -10.50
C GLU A 165 -3.53 13.16 -9.01
N ILE A 166 -2.73 12.51 -8.15
CA ILE A 166 -2.96 12.51 -6.70
C ILE A 166 -2.93 13.94 -6.16
N ILE A 167 -1.91 14.73 -6.52
CA ILE A 167 -1.77 16.11 -6.06
C ILE A 167 -2.97 16.94 -6.50
N GLY A 168 -3.39 16.83 -7.76
CA GLY A 168 -4.55 17.56 -8.28
C GLY A 168 -5.88 17.20 -7.60
N VAL A 169 -5.99 16.02 -6.99
CA VAL A 169 -7.19 15.62 -6.21
C VAL A 169 -7.09 16.09 -4.75
N LEU A 170 -5.86 16.32 -4.23
CA LEU A 170 -5.64 16.80 -2.86
C LEU A 170 -5.77 18.31 -2.70
N GLU A 171 -5.69 19.07 -3.80
CA GLU A 171 -5.90 20.52 -3.85
C GLU A 171 -7.39 20.89 -3.85
#